data_a1430b5916a34c7348c9df0498d38d81
#
_entry.id   a1430b5916a34c7348c9df0498d38d81
#
_cell.length_a   1.000
_cell.length_b   1.000
_cell.length_c   1.000
_cell.angle_alpha   90.00
_cell.angle_beta   90.00
_cell.angle_gamma   90.00
#
_symmetry.space_group_name_H-M   'P 1'
#
loop_
_entity.id
_entity.type
_entity.pdbx_description
1 polymer ?
#
loop_
_entity_poly.entity_id
_entity_poly.type
_entity_poly.pdbx_seq_one_letter_code
_entity_poly.pdbx_strand_id
1 'polypeptide(L)'
;MQFNTLYIKNALIKYLLLLLLIGTPILVYAQTVPADSLKADSLRIKKKQSAPVKENINKQYDFGDLTRNILHPKKEADTLHKSSGITIVPNVAANPTIGAQIGIKAVAGRKLGNDPNTLLSVAATSASITSKGIIYFYLNHNIFTPGNKWNFQGNIVAAKTVTPDYGLGIGRSITDGSAAAKVLADPARKVYAIHSLYYNFREKVYKEVAKNLFVGAGMSFEIRNSISVKDTTNNATPSSVYNNEHGFPQNHYAADGFLFNVAYTTRDNPNRAYKGVYFDAGIRINQTWVGSTKNSVQFTTDLRKYVSLSDIAPETVLAFWNWGSYLVSGEIPYLELPGTARDGSFRSGRGYTSQYFKGTQFNDTEAEFRFPITANKFLSGVAFGSLQTANDEHGTKLFQVFQPGYGAGLRVLFNKATRTNLALDYAFGRFGNKGFFLNLNESF
;
A
#
# COMPACT_ATOMS: atom_id res chain seq x y z
N MET A 1 -26.19 0.60 -30.36
CA MET A 1 -24.99 0.42 -29.50
C MET A 1 -25.26 -0.73 -28.57
N GLN A 2 -25.00 -1.96 -28.97
CA GLN A 2 -25.15 -3.15 -28.11
C GLN A 2 -23.83 -3.30 -27.33
N PHE A 3 -23.86 -2.92 -26.05
CA PHE A 3 -22.75 -3.19 -25.13
C PHE A 3 -22.63 -4.70 -24.93
N ASN A 4 -21.44 -5.21 -25.13
CA ASN A 4 -21.11 -6.64 -25.04
C ASN A 4 -21.09 -7.06 -23.54
N THR A 5 -22.28 -7.16 -22.96
CA THR A 5 -22.54 -7.58 -21.56
C THR A 5 -21.95 -8.95 -21.23
N LEU A 6 -21.66 -9.75 -22.24
CA LEU A 6 -21.08 -11.09 -22.09
C LEU A 6 -19.59 -11.06 -21.71
N TYR A 7 -18.86 -10.06 -22.21
CA TYR A 7 -17.42 -9.94 -21.96
C TYR A 7 -17.12 -9.50 -20.50
N ILE A 8 -17.95 -8.58 -19.99
CA ILE A 8 -17.86 -8.09 -18.61
C ILE A 8 -18.21 -9.19 -17.61
N LYS A 9 -19.26 -10.00 -17.88
CA LYS A 9 -19.62 -11.14 -17.04
C LYS A 9 -18.50 -12.19 -16.98
N ASN A 10 -17.88 -12.51 -18.10
CA ASN A 10 -16.82 -13.52 -18.14
C ASN A 10 -15.51 -13.05 -17.50
N ALA A 11 -15.19 -11.76 -17.60
CA ALA A 11 -14.04 -11.18 -16.89
C ALA A 11 -14.26 -11.15 -15.37
N LEU A 12 -15.42 -10.66 -14.91
CA LEU A 12 -15.75 -10.61 -13.48
C LEU A 12 -15.78 -12.01 -12.83
N ILE A 13 -16.37 -12.98 -13.53
CA ILE A 13 -16.43 -14.37 -13.05
C ILE A 13 -15.04 -15.01 -13.00
N LYS A 14 -14.17 -14.77 -13.99
CA LYS A 14 -12.79 -15.26 -13.96
C LYS A 14 -11.98 -14.68 -12.80
N TYR A 15 -12.12 -13.39 -12.51
CA TYR A 15 -11.42 -12.75 -11.39
C TYR A 15 -12.01 -13.12 -10.03
N LEU A 16 -13.33 -13.34 -9.94
CA LEU A 16 -13.99 -13.85 -8.73
C LEU A 16 -13.58 -15.31 -8.42
N LEU A 17 -13.45 -16.15 -9.46
CA LEU A 17 -12.96 -17.53 -9.36
C LEU A 17 -11.46 -17.57 -9.00
N LEU A 18 -10.65 -16.64 -9.48
CA LEU A 18 -9.23 -16.53 -9.09
C LEU A 18 -9.08 -16.13 -7.62
N LEU A 19 -9.93 -15.23 -7.11
CA LEU A 19 -10.00 -14.86 -5.69
C LEU A 19 -10.45 -16.05 -4.80
N LEU A 20 -11.35 -16.89 -5.28
CA LEU A 20 -11.78 -18.13 -4.60
C LEU A 20 -10.67 -19.18 -4.60
N LEU A 21 -9.85 -19.29 -5.64
CA LEU A 21 -8.74 -20.24 -5.74
C LEU A 21 -7.54 -19.88 -4.83
N ILE A 22 -7.33 -18.61 -4.55
CA ILE A 22 -6.28 -18.15 -3.60
C ILE A 22 -6.73 -18.38 -2.14
N GLY A 23 -8.04 -18.52 -1.89
CA GLY A 23 -8.62 -18.78 -0.56
C GLY A 23 -8.72 -20.26 -0.15
N THR A 24 -8.40 -21.23 -1.01
CA THR A 24 -8.73 -22.65 -0.80
C THR A 24 -7.57 -23.67 -0.70
N PRO A 25 -6.44 -23.43 -0.07
CA PRO A 25 -5.55 -24.55 0.26
C PRO A 25 -5.66 -25.09 1.70
N ILE A 26 -6.65 -24.72 2.52
CA ILE A 26 -6.70 -25.16 3.93
C ILE A 26 -7.91 -26.05 4.28
N LEU A 27 -8.78 -26.40 3.34
CA LEU A 27 -9.99 -27.19 3.63
C LEU A 27 -10.05 -28.61 3.02
N VAL A 28 -8.94 -29.14 2.52
CA VAL A 28 -8.92 -30.53 1.99
C VAL A 28 -7.90 -31.36 2.74
N TYR A 29 -8.09 -31.55 4.05
CA TYR A 29 -7.56 -32.71 4.77
C TYR A 29 -8.36 -32.97 6.09
N ALA A 30 -9.62 -33.28 5.95
CA ALA A 30 -10.41 -33.81 7.04
C ALA A 30 -11.62 -34.58 6.52
N GLN A 31 -11.38 -35.67 5.78
CA GLN A 31 -12.38 -36.72 5.67
C GLN A 31 -11.71 -38.05 5.34
N THR A 32 -12.08 -39.03 6.15
CA THR A 32 -11.97 -40.49 6.09
C THR A 32 -10.90 -41.11 6.98
N VAL A 33 -11.30 -41.32 8.24
CA VAL A 33 -10.91 -42.50 8.99
C VAL A 33 -12.22 -43.11 9.53
N PRO A 34 -12.51 -44.41 9.30
CA PRO A 34 -13.73 -45.05 9.77
C PRO A 34 -13.70 -45.20 11.29
N ALA A 35 -14.84 -44.91 11.90
CA ALA A 35 -15.07 -45.23 13.30
C ALA A 35 -15.20 -46.73 13.46
N ASP A 36 -14.20 -47.37 14.08
CA ASP A 36 -14.45 -48.48 14.99
C ASP A 36 -13.19 -48.82 15.80
N SER A 37 -13.45 -49.03 17.12
CA SER A 37 -12.55 -49.57 18.14
C SER A 37 -11.33 -48.73 18.51
N LEU A 38 -11.50 -47.97 19.62
CA LEU A 38 -10.63 -48.10 20.78
C LEU A 38 -11.23 -47.32 21.96
N LYS A 39 -11.79 -48.05 22.92
CA LYS A 39 -11.96 -47.55 24.28
C LYS A 39 -10.58 -47.32 24.85
N ALA A 40 -10.22 -46.07 25.04
CA ALA A 40 -9.08 -45.70 25.86
C ALA A 40 -9.34 -44.35 26.52
N ASP A 41 -9.25 -44.36 27.78
CA ASP A 41 -9.17 -43.36 28.82
C ASP A 41 -9.20 -41.89 28.44
N SER A 42 -10.21 -41.27 29.02
CA SER A 42 -10.42 -39.83 29.08
C SER A 42 -9.29 -39.10 29.82
N LEU A 43 -8.20 -38.83 29.18
CA LEU A 43 -7.37 -37.69 29.52
C LEU A 43 -7.96 -36.44 28.88
N ARG A 44 -8.94 -35.84 29.54
CA ARG A 44 -9.37 -34.45 29.33
C ARG A 44 -8.17 -33.52 29.58
N ILE A 45 -7.33 -33.33 28.57
CA ILE A 45 -6.50 -32.15 28.51
C ILE A 45 -7.48 -31.00 28.30
N LYS A 46 -7.93 -30.39 29.38
CA LYS A 46 -8.52 -29.04 29.35
C LYS A 46 -7.47 -28.15 28.70
N LYS A 47 -7.60 -27.91 27.39
CA LYS A 47 -6.93 -26.81 26.74
C LYS A 47 -7.39 -25.55 27.50
N LYS A 48 -6.58 -25.12 28.44
CA LYS A 48 -6.73 -23.84 29.11
C LYS A 48 -6.66 -22.82 27.97
N GLN A 49 -7.81 -22.32 27.52
CA GLN A 49 -7.82 -21.11 26.70
C GLN A 49 -7.17 -20.03 27.56
N SER A 50 -5.87 -19.84 27.39
CA SER A 50 -5.18 -18.71 27.98
C SER A 50 -5.88 -17.47 27.43
N ALA A 51 -6.47 -16.69 28.33
CA ALA A 51 -6.97 -15.37 27.99
C ALA A 51 -5.90 -14.64 27.19
N PRO A 52 -6.26 -13.88 26.13
CA PRO A 52 -5.29 -13.17 25.34
C PRO A 52 -4.42 -12.34 26.29
N VAL A 53 -3.11 -12.59 26.25
CA VAL A 53 -2.14 -11.85 27.06
C VAL A 53 -2.31 -10.41 26.67
N LYS A 54 -2.88 -9.59 27.58
CA LYS A 54 -2.94 -8.14 27.39
C LYS A 54 -1.52 -7.66 27.27
N GLU A 55 -1.17 -7.12 26.13
CA GLU A 55 0.13 -6.53 25.87
C GLU A 55 0.44 -5.49 26.96
N ASN A 56 1.47 -5.72 27.74
CA ASN A 56 1.82 -4.80 28.83
C ASN A 56 2.64 -3.64 28.23
N ILE A 57 1.92 -2.59 27.85
CA ILE A 57 2.48 -1.36 27.23
C ILE A 57 3.55 -0.72 28.15
N ASN A 58 3.43 -0.88 29.48
CA ASN A 58 4.37 -0.29 30.44
C ASN A 58 5.76 -0.96 30.41
N LYS A 59 5.88 -2.16 29.86
CA LYS A 59 7.17 -2.85 29.64
C LYS A 59 7.83 -2.48 28.32
N GLN A 60 7.15 -1.73 27.47
CA GLN A 60 7.70 -1.27 26.19
C GLN A 60 8.39 0.08 26.39
N TYR A 61 9.46 0.27 25.63
CA TYR A 61 10.23 1.50 25.58
C TYR A 61 10.06 2.14 24.21
N ASP A 62 9.71 3.42 24.16
CA ASP A 62 9.51 4.14 22.91
C ASP A 62 10.42 5.37 22.82
N PHE A 63 10.35 6.08 21.69
CA PHE A 63 11.16 7.27 21.46
C PHE A 63 10.83 8.39 22.45
N GLY A 64 9.60 8.47 22.95
CA GLY A 64 9.22 9.39 24.01
C GLY A 64 9.91 9.07 25.33
N ASP A 65 10.06 7.79 25.68
CA ASP A 65 10.81 7.35 26.85
C ASP A 65 12.31 7.67 26.70
N LEU A 66 12.88 7.45 25.48
CA LEU A 66 14.27 7.80 25.18
C LEU A 66 14.56 9.29 25.37
N THR A 67 13.73 10.14 24.76
CA THR A 67 13.89 11.61 24.87
C THR A 67 13.75 12.09 26.30
N ARG A 68 12.81 11.52 27.08
CA ARG A 68 12.64 11.83 28.50
C ARG A 68 13.88 11.46 29.31
N ASN A 69 14.40 10.26 29.10
CA ASN A 69 15.60 9.80 29.81
C ASN A 69 16.85 10.62 29.49
N ILE A 70 16.97 11.14 28.27
CA ILE A 70 18.07 12.01 27.87
C ILE A 70 17.91 13.42 28.47
N LEU A 71 16.72 14.00 28.39
CA LEU A 71 16.46 15.38 28.81
C LEU A 71 16.21 15.52 30.33
N HIS A 72 15.69 14.46 30.98
CA HIS A 72 15.30 14.46 32.40
C HIS A 72 15.68 13.14 33.08
N PRO A 73 16.99 12.83 33.26
CA PRO A 73 17.46 11.50 33.69
C PRO A 73 17.11 11.12 35.13
N LYS A 74 16.50 12.00 35.93
CA LYS A 74 16.21 11.78 37.37
C LYS A 74 14.72 11.76 37.74
N LYS A 75 13.78 11.83 36.81
CA LYS A 75 12.36 11.69 37.10
C LYS A 75 11.90 10.27 36.84
N GLU A 76 11.39 9.58 37.88
CA GLU A 76 10.67 8.32 37.73
C GLU A 76 9.55 8.48 36.68
N ALA A 77 9.36 7.46 35.87
CA ALA A 77 8.38 7.44 34.83
C ALA A 77 6.97 7.58 35.43
N ASP A 78 6.37 8.73 35.29
CA ASP A 78 4.96 8.93 35.58
C ASP A 78 4.14 8.17 34.55
N THR A 79 3.62 7.00 34.93
CA THR A 79 3.04 5.97 34.06
C THR A 79 1.67 6.35 33.51
N LEU A 80 1.20 7.59 33.68
CA LEU A 80 -0.16 8.02 33.38
C LEU A 80 -0.27 9.19 32.39
N HIS A 81 0.71 9.43 31.55
CA HIS A 81 0.44 10.33 30.42
C HIS A 81 -0.40 9.59 29.36
N LYS A 82 -1.71 9.87 29.34
CA LYS A 82 -2.52 9.78 28.10
C LYS A 82 -1.79 10.59 27.05
N SER A 83 -0.88 9.96 26.30
CA SER A 83 -0.26 10.61 25.16
C SER A 83 -1.39 10.87 24.16
N SER A 84 -1.88 12.09 24.12
CA SER A 84 -2.67 12.58 23.01
C SER A 84 -1.77 12.49 21.79
N GLY A 85 -1.98 11.46 21.03
CA GLY A 85 -1.14 10.83 20.11
C GLY A 85 -0.74 11.58 18.86
N ILE A 86 -0.29 12.82 18.90
CA ILE A 86 0.34 13.48 17.76
C ILE A 86 1.85 13.28 17.88
N THR A 87 2.41 12.66 16.84
CA THR A 87 3.84 12.42 16.70
C THR A 87 4.35 13.25 15.53
N ILE A 88 5.28 14.16 15.77
CA ILE A 88 5.91 14.97 14.73
C ILE A 88 7.34 14.50 14.59
N VAL A 89 7.75 14.22 13.34
CA VAL A 89 9.11 13.76 13.03
C VAL A 89 9.65 14.47 11.79
N PRO A 90 10.97 14.62 11.70
CA PRO A 90 11.61 14.95 10.44
C PRO A 90 11.27 13.89 9.38
N ASN A 91 10.95 14.34 8.17
CA ASN A 91 10.77 13.47 7.01
C ASN A 91 12.02 13.56 6.14
N VAL A 92 12.97 12.65 6.36
CA VAL A 92 14.22 12.60 5.60
C VAL A 92 14.24 11.29 4.81
N ALA A 93 14.50 11.38 3.53
CA ALA A 93 14.63 10.22 2.65
C ALA A 93 15.68 10.48 1.58
N ALA A 94 16.23 9.41 1.03
CA ALA A 94 17.07 9.47 -0.14
C ALA A 94 16.87 8.22 -0.99
N ASN A 95 16.55 8.43 -2.26
CA ASN A 95 16.49 7.35 -3.23
C ASN A 95 16.73 7.90 -4.65
N PRO A 96 17.00 7.03 -5.62
CA PRO A 96 17.27 7.47 -7.00
C PRO A 96 16.14 8.27 -7.65
N THR A 97 14.89 8.08 -7.24
CA THR A 97 13.73 8.78 -7.80
C THR A 97 13.66 10.23 -7.36
N ILE A 98 13.74 10.46 -6.06
CA ILE A 98 13.50 11.77 -5.46
C ILE A 98 14.79 12.54 -5.17
N GLY A 99 15.94 11.88 -5.20
CA GLY A 99 17.19 12.41 -4.65
C GLY A 99 17.15 12.44 -3.13
N ALA A 100 17.77 13.44 -2.51
CA ALA A 100 17.66 13.71 -1.08
C ALA A 100 16.37 14.50 -0.81
N GLN A 101 15.64 14.10 0.23
CA GLN A 101 14.38 14.71 0.69
C GLN A 101 14.55 15.22 2.12
N ILE A 102 14.00 16.39 2.38
CA ILE A 102 13.81 16.93 3.72
C ILE A 102 12.39 17.45 3.88
N GLY A 103 11.81 17.27 5.06
CA GLY A 103 10.46 17.72 5.36
C GLY A 103 10.05 17.45 6.78
N ILE A 104 8.77 17.62 7.04
CA ILE A 104 8.13 17.34 8.33
C ILE A 104 6.96 16.40 8.09
N LYS A 105 6.80 15.43 8.98
CA LYS A 105 5.67 14.50 8.99
C LYS A 105 5.03 14.47 10.38
N ALA A 106 3.71 14.54 10.41
CA ALA A 106 2.94 14.37 11.63
C ALA A 106 1.98 13.20 11.48
N VAL A 107 1.86 12.40 12.54
CA VAL A 107 0.88 11.30 12.64
C VAL A 107 0.12 11.46 13.94
N ALA A 108 -1.20 11.36 13.87
CA ALA A 108 -2.09 11.33 15.00
C ALA A 108 -2.86 10.01 15.04
N GLY A 109 -3.04 9.45 16.23
CA GLY A 109 -3.85 8.24 16.41
C GLY A 109 -4.68 8.33 17.68
N ARG A 110 -6.00 8.07 17.57
CA ARG A 110 -6.92 8.09 18.72
C ARG A 110 -8.09 7.13 18.48
N LYS A 111 -8.52 6.43 19.52
CA LYS A 111 -9.84 5.78 19.54
C LYS A 111 -10.91 6.82 19.88
N LEU A 112 -11.97 6.91 19.07
CA LEU A 112 -13.07 7.83 19.28
C LEU A 112 -14.17 7.16 20.10
N GLY A 113 -14.70 7.87 21.10
CA GLY A 113 -15.70 7.36 22.03
C GLY A 113 -15.13 6.41 23.09
N ASN A 114 -16.04 5.78 23.85
CA ASN A 114 -15.71 4.95 25.02
C ASN A 114 -15.84 3.44 24.74
N ASP A 115 -16.33 3.03 23.57
CA ASP A 115 -16.45 1.62 23.22
C ASP A 115 -15.06 1.00 23.00
N PRO A 116 -14.70 -0.04 23.78
CA PRO A 116 -13.39 -0.69 23.67
C PRO A 116 -13.15 -1.35 22.31
N ASN A 117 -14.21 -1.70 21.58
CA ASN A 117 -14.13 -2.31 20.27
C ASN A 117 -13.92 -1.29 19.14
N THR A 118 -14.04 0.01 19.41
CA THR A 118 -13.78 1.05 18.40
C THR A 118 -12.33 0.91 17.92
N LEU A 119 -12.16 0.84 16.59
CA LEU A 119 -10.86 0.78 15.95
C LEU A 119 -10.11 2.11 16.12
N LEU A 120 -8.79 2.04 16.05
CA LEU A 120 -7.93 3.22 16.13
C LEU A 120 -8.12 4.08 14.88
N SER A 121 -8.54 5.32 15.08
CA SER A 121 -8.54 6.35 14.06
C SER A 121 -7.12 6.92 13.90
N VAL A 122 -6.66 7.06 12.66
CA VAL A 122 -5.32 7.55 12.33
C VAL A 122 -5.41 8.64 11.28
N ALA A 123 -4.64 9.71 11.46
CA ALA A 123 -4.40 10.73 10.44
C ALA A 123 -2.90 10.97 10.31
N ALA A 124 -2.42 11.19 9.10
CA ALA A 124 -1.03 11.52 8.81
C ALA A 124 -0.93 12.64 7.79
N THR A 125 -0.05 13.58 8.01
CA THR A 125 0.25 14.66 7.05
C THR A 125 1.75 14.83 6.91
N SER A 126 2.20 15.26 5.74
CA SER A 126 3.60 15.58 5.50
C SER A 126 3.75 16.69 4.47
N ALA A 127 4.75 17.55 4.70
CA ALA A 127 5.24 18.50 3.72
C ALA A 127 6.74 18.28 3.53
N SER A 128 7.20 18.24 2.29
CA SER A 128 8.60 17.97 1.98
C SER A 128 9.05 18.58 0.65
N ILE A 129 10.36 18.79 0.55
CA ILE A 129 11.04 19.20 -0.67
C ILE A 129 12.18 18.23 -0.96
N THR A 130 12.61 18.14 -2.22
CA THR A 130 13.67 17.24 -2.63
C THR A 130 14.72 17.94 -3.49
N SER A 131 15.93 17.36 -3.54
CA SER A 131 17.03 17.88 -4.38
C SER A 131 16.73 17.81 -5.89
N LYS A 132 15.74 17.01 -6.31
CA LYS A 132 15.25 16.95 -7.70
C LYS A 132 14.11 17.93 -7.99
N GLY A 133 13.80 18.86 -7.05
CA GLY A 133 12.79 19.88 -7.24
C GLY A 133 11.35 19.40 -7.07
N ILE A 134 11.13 18.25 -6.43
CA ILE A 134 9.79 17.79 -6.02
C ILE A 134 9.41 18.58 -4.77
N ILE A 135 8.19 19.10 -4.76
CA ILE A 135 7.52 19.68 -3.59
C ILE A 135 6.29 18.84 -3.36
N TYR A 136 6.12 18.30 -2.15
CA TYR A 136 5.08 17.35 -1.87
C TYR A 136 4.38 17.67 -0.56
N PHE A 137 3.06 17.76 -0.61
CA PHE A 137 2.17 17.81 0.54
C PHE A 137 1.16 16.68 0.44
N TYR A 138 0.91 15.98 1.54
CA TYR A 138 -0.20 15.06 1.64
C TYR A 138 -0.87 15.09 3.02
N LEU A 139 -2.14 14.73 3.03
CA LEU A 139 -2.93 14.42 4.21
C LEU A 139 -3.67 13.12 3.94
N ASN A 140 -3.47 12.13 4.81
CA ASN A 140 -4.22 10.88 4.80
C ASN A 140 -4.97 10.72 6.10
N HIS A 141 -6.18 10.19 6.06
CA HIS A 141 -6.91 9.82 7.25
C HIS A 141 -7.69 8.52 7.09
N ASN A 142 -7.89 7.86 8.24
CA ASN A 142 -8.73 6.68 8.38
C ASN A 142 -9.41 6.79 9.76
N ILE A 143 -10.63 7.32 9.79
CA ILE A 143 -11.33 7.72 11.00
C ILE A 143 -12.54 6.81 11.21
N PHE A 144 -12.57 6.12 12.35
CA PHE A 144 -13.70 5.31 12.80
C PHE A 144 -14.53 6.05 13.82
N THR A 145 -15.83 6.13 13.63
CA THR A 145 -16.76 6.63 14.63
C THR A 145 -16.92 5.64 15.79
N PRO A 146 -17.45 6.07 16.96
CA PRO A 146 -17.71 5.17 18.07
C PRO A 146 -18.50 3.92 17.66
N GLY A 147 -18.01 2.74 18.09
CA GLY A 147 -18.60 1.45 17.70
C GLY A 147 -18.42 1.08 16.25
N ASN A 148 -17.50 1.74 15.52
CA ASN A 148 -17.15 1.47 14.10
C ASN A 148 -18.32 1.65 13.10
N LYS A 149 -19.40 2.32 13.46
CA LYS A 149 -20.60 2.47 12.59
C LYS A 149 -20.29 3.09 11.25
N TRP A 150 -19.38 4.07 11.25
CA TRP A 150 -18.91 4.75 10.05
C TRP A 150 -17.38 4.77 10.05
N ASN A 151 -16.82 4.69 8.86
CA ASN A 151 -15.40 4.88 8.64
C ASN A 151 -15.18 5.85 7.46
N PHE A 152 -14.37 6.87 7.70
CA PHE A 152 -13.98 7.89 6.72
C PHE A 152 -12.53 7.66 6.32
N GLN A 153 -12.27 7.43 5.03
CA GLN A 153 -10.92 7.22 4.51
C GLN A 153 -10.66 8.23 3.39
N GLY A 154 -9.73 9.13 3.65
CA GLY A 154 -9.41 10.19 2.71
C GLY A 154 -7.93 10.34 2.45
N ASN A 155 -7.64 10.89 1.28
CA ASN A 155 -6.30 11.24 0.82
C ASN A 155 -6.35 12.55 0.06
N ILE A 156 -5.52 13.52 0.47
CA ILE A 156 -5.30 14.78 -0.23
C ILE A 156 -3.83 14.88 -0.58
N VAL A 157 -3.52 15.16 -1.83
CA VAL A 157 -2.14 15.43 -2.30
C VAL A 157 -2.12 16.71 -3.11
N ALA A 158 -1.14 17.56 -2.85
CA ALA A 158 -0.77 18.67 -3.71
C ALA A 158 0.75 18.64 -3.91
N ALA A 159 1.20 18.50 -5.14
CA ALA A 159 2.60 18.30 -5.41
C ALA A 159 3.07 18.89 -6.73
N LYS A 160 4.31 19.40 -6.73
CA LYS A 160 5.11 19.53 -7.95
C LYS A 160 5.94 18.26 -8.05
N THR A 161 5.66 17.42 -9.04
CA THR A 161 6.28 16.11 -9.19
C THR A 161 7.32 16.08 -10.30
N VAL A 162 8.29 15.18 -10.13
CA VAL A 162 9.22 14.76 -11.18
C VAL A 162 9.13 13.25 -11.24
N THR A 163 8.51 12.71 -12.28
CA THR A 163 8.27 11.28 -12.45
C THR A 163 9.18 10.73 -13.53
N PRO A 164 10.02 9.73 -13.25
CA PRO A 164 10.82 9.10 -14.29
C PRO A 164 9.92 8.30 -15.25
N ASP A 165 10.17 8.43 -16.54
CA ASP A 165 9.46 7.72 -17.60
C ASP A 165 10.23 6.48 -18.03
N TYR A 166 9.77 5.32 -17.57
CA TYR A 166 10.37 4.02 -17.91
C TYR A 166 9.62 3.28 -19.03
N GLY A 167 8.53 3.85 -19.56
CA GLY A 167 7.64 3.18 -20.50
C GLY A 167 6.62 2.27 -19.83
N LEU A 168 5.89 1.52 -20.66
CA LEU A 168 4.91 0.52 -20.21
C LEU A 168 5.55 -0.86 -20.05
N GLY A 169 4.91 -1.70 -19.23
CA GLY A 169 5.22 -3.11 -19.10
C GLY A 169 6.04 -3.46 -17.86
N ILE A 170 6.45 -4.73 -17.82
CA ILE A 170 7.10 -5.37 -16.67
C ILE A 170 8.60 -5.65 -16.94
N GLY A 171 9.21 -5.03 -17.92
CA GLY A 171 10.61 -5.29 -18.27
C GLY A 171 10.82 -6.68 -18.85
N ARG A 172 9.99 -7.05 -19.80
CA ARG A 172 10.02 -8.32 -20.48
C ARG A 172 11.27 -8.54 -21.31
N SER A 173 11.54 -9.78 -21.57
CA SER A 173 12.56 -10.36 -22.41
C SER A 173 12.86 -9.54 -23.67
N ILE A 174 14.14 -9.32 -23.91
CA ILE A 174 14.78 -8.72 -25.07
C ILE A 174 14.42 -9.44 -26.39
N THR A 175 13.74 -10.57 -26.33
CA THR A 175 13.53 -11.48 -27.46
C THR A 175 12.35 -11.13 -28.38
N ASP A 176 11.48 -10.20 -27.99
CA ASP A 176 10.31 -9.84 -28.82
C ASP A 176 10.63 -8.81 -29.91
N GLY A 177 11.84 -8.27 -29.93
CA GLY A 177 12.28 -7.32 -30.96
C GLY A 177 11.65 -5.93 -30.88
N SER A 178 10.73 -5.70 -29.92
CA SER A 178 10.04 -4.43 -29.76
C SER A 178 11.00 -3.32 -29.31
N ALA A 179 10.71 -2.08 -29.73
CA ALA A 179 11.47 -0.92 -29.28
C ALA A 179 11.40 -0.75 -27.74
N ALA A 180 10.27 -1.11 -27.12
CA ALA A 180 10.08 -1.07 -25.68
C ALA A 180 10.96 -2.09 -24.94
N ALA A 181 11.09 -3.33 -25.44
CA ALA A 181 11.98 -4.34 -24.87
C ALA A 181 13.44 -3.90 -24.94
N LYS A 182 13.88 -3.32 -26.05
CA LYS A 182 15.22 -2.76 -26.21
C LYS A 182 15.49 -1.62 -25.23
N VAL A 183 14.54 -0.73 -25.03
CA VAL A 183 14.65 0.38 -24.08
C VAL A 183 14.73 -0.10 -22.64
N LEU A 184 14.02 -1.14 -22.25
CA LEU A 184 14.05 -1.67 -20.87
C LEU A 184 15.33 -2.49 -20.58
N ALA A 185 15.95 -3.09 -21.58
CA ALA A 185 17.14 -3.90 -21.44
C ALA A 185 18.45 -3.11 -21.52
N ASP A 186 18.44 -1.89 -22.07
CA ASP A 186 19.63 -1.05 -22.21
C ASP A 186 19.89 -0.27 -20.90
N PRO A 187 20.97 -0.58 -20.16
CA PRO A 187 21.36 0.19 -18.98
C PRO A 187 21.74 1.65 -19.30
N ALA A 188 22.09 1.96 -20.56
CA ALA A 188 22.39 3.30 -21.03
C ALA A 188 21.15 4.06 -21.53
N ARG A 189 19.95 3.46 -21.43
CA ARG A 189 18.71 4.09 -21.88
C ARG A 189 18.52 5.46 -21.21
N LYS A 190 18.08 6.42 -22.00
CA LYS A 190 17.71 7.73 -21.47
C LYS A 190 16.36 7.61 -20.73
N VAL A 191 16.36 7.84 -19.43
CA VAL A 191 15.15 7.97 -18.63
C VAL A 191 14.72 9.43 -18.65
N TYR A 192 13.56 9.71 -19.21
CA TYR A 192 13.02 11.08 -19.28
C TYR A 192 12.37 11.47 -17.94
N ALA A 193 12.54 12.73 -17.54
CA ALA A 193 11.90 13.27 -16.35
C ALA A 193 10.63 14.03 -16.73
N ILE A 194 9.47 13.50 -16.34
CA ILE A 194 8.18 14.15 -16.54
C ILE A 194 7.90 15.05 -15.34
N HIS A 195 7.84 16.35 -15.57
CA HIS A 195 7.44 17.36 -14.59
C HIS A 195 5.93 17.56 -14.66
N SER A 196 5.26 17.70 -13.52
CA SER A 196 3.84 18.07 -13.48
C SER A 196 3.45 18.67 -12.14
N LEU A 197 2.36 19.44 -12.14
CA LEU A 197 1.60 19.77 -10.95
C LEU A 197 0.56 18.67 -10.76
N TYR A 198 0.52 18.05 -9.60
CA TYR A 198 -0.34 16.94 -9.26
C TYR A 198 -1.24 17.28 -8.08
N TYR A 199 -2.54 17.14 -8.28
CA TYR A 199 -3.55 17.31 -7.27
C TYR A 199 -4.38 16.02 -7.19
N ASN A 200 -4.51 15.50 -5.98
CA ASN A 200 -5.37 14.35 -5.70
C ASN A 200 -6.25 14.68 -4.51
N PHE A 201 -7.53 14.46 -4.68
CA PHE A 201 -8.51 14.42 -3.60
C PHE A 201 -9.28 13.13 -3.71
N ARG A 202 -9.24 12.32 -2.68
CA ARG A 202 -9.99 11.07 -2.60
C ARG A 202 -10.63 10.96 -1.23
N GLU A 203 -11.94 10.76 -1.21
CA GLU A 203 -12.69 10.56 0.02
C GLU A 203 -13.65 9.39 -0.14
N LYS A 204 -13.65 8.48 0.82
CA LYS A 204 -14.55 7.32 0.89
C LYS A 204 -15.25 7.32 2.25
N VAL A 205 -16.55 7.14 2.23
CA VAL A 205 -17.38 6.99 3.42
C VAL A 205 -17.91 5.57 3.45
N TYR A 206 -17.55 4.83 4.46
CA TYR A 206 -17.99 3.45 4.68
C TYR A 206 -18.99 3.39 5.82
N LYS A 207 -19.98 2.52 5.68
CA LYS A 207 -20.92 2.13 6.74
C LYS A 207 -20.71 0.67 7.09
N GLU A 208 -20.60 0.36 8.38
CA GLU A 208 -20.59 -1.02 8.84
C GLU A 208 -21.99 -1.64 8.61
N VAL A 209 -22.04 -2.67 7.77
CA VAL A 209 -23.30 -3.38 7.42
C VAL A 209 -23.42 -4.72 8.12
N ALA A 210 -22.28 -5.30 8.52
CA ALA A 210 -22.16 -6.45 9.40
C ALA A 210 -20.86 -6.31 10.19
N LYS A 211 -20.68 -7.10 11.25
CA LYS A 211 -19.48 -7.03 12.08
C LYS A 211 -18.20 -7.09 11.23
N ASN A 212 -17.40 -6.03 11.30
CA ASN A 212 -16.14 -5.86 10.56
C ASN A 212 -16.29 -5.72 9.03
N LEU A 213 -17.51 -5.73 8.49
CA LEU A 213 -17.80 -5.60 7.06
C LEU A 213 -18.38 -4.22 6.77
N PHE A 214 -17.77 -3.52 5.86
CA PHE A 214 -18.08 -2.15 5.49
C PHE A 214 -18.40 -2.05 4.00
N VAL A 215 -19.43 -1.29 3.66
CA VAL A 215 -19.73 -0.89 2.28
C VAL A 215 -19.58 0.61 2.19
N GLY A 216 -18.89 1.08 1.19
CA GLY A 216 -18.55 2.49 1.05
C GLY A 216 -18.76 3.04 -0.35
N ALA A 217 -19.00 4.33 -0.38
CA ALA A 217 -19.01 5.13 -1.61
C ALA A 217 -18.14 6.37 -1.41
N GLY A 218 -17.69 6.95 -2.51
CA GLY A 218 -16.84 8.13 -2.44
C GLY A 218 -16.57 8.77 -3.78
N MET A 219 -15.66 9.73 -3.77
CA MET A 219 -15.22 10.47 -4.95
C MET A 219 -13.69 10.50 -5.01
N SER A 220 -13.17 10.57 -6.22
CA SER A 220 -11.74 10.73 -6.48
C SER A 220 -11.53 11.71 -7.60
N PHE A 221 -10.73 12.74 -7.33
CA PHE A 221 -10.28 13.72 -8.31
C PHE A 221 -8.76 13.63 -8.41
N GLU A 222 -8.26 13.24 -9.56
CA GLU A 222 -6.83 13.17 -9.88
C GLU A 222 -6.53 14.04 -11.07
N ILE A 223 -5.89 15.18 -10.83
CA ILE A 223 -5.66 16.22 -11.83
C ILE A 223 -4.17 16.44 -12.00
N ARG A 224 -3.71 16.46 -13.25
CA ARG A 224 -2.35 16.85 -13.61
C ARG A 224 -2.37 18.01 -14.58
N ASN A 225 -1.58 19.02 -14.22
CA ASN A 225 -1.38 20.22 -15.01
C ASN A 225 0.09 20.47 -15.27
N SER A 226 0.40 21.32 -16.26
CA SER A 226 1.76 21.74 -16.60
C SER A 226 2.68 20.53 -16.83
N ILE A 227 2.17 19.48 -17.46
CA ILE A 227 2.96 18.31 -17.80
C ILE A 227 3.99 18.74 -18.86
N SER A 228 5.25 18.45 -18.59
CA SER A 228 6.34 18.75 -19.50
C SER A 228 7.48 17.75 -19.34
N VAL A 229 8.14 17.42 -20.44
CA VAL A 229 9.34 16.59 -20.42
C VAL A 229 10.51 17.43 -20.86
N LYS A 230 11.55 17.48 -20.02
CA LYS A 230 12.78 18.22 -20.35
C LYS A 230 13.70 17.36 -21.22
N ASP A 231 14.52 18.02 -22.02
CA ASP A 231 15.56 17.40 -22.89
C ASP A 231 15.04 16.51 -24.02
N THR A 232 13.88 16.82 -24.56
CA THR A 232 13.38 16.19 -25.78
C THR A 232 13.83 16.96 -27.01
N THR A 233 15.04 16.76 -27.45
CA THR A 233 15.44 17.14 -28.81
C THR A 233 14.87 16.12 -29.79
N ASN A 234 13.67 16.41 -30.33
CA ASN A 234 12.99 15.68 -31.42
C ASN A 234 12.68 14.18 -31.23
N ASN A 235 12.78 13.63 -30.02
CA ASN A 235 12.47 12.23 -29.79
C ASN A 235 11.14 12.07 -29.05
N ALA A 236 10.25 11.25 -29.58
CA ALA A 236 9.04 10.84 -28.90
C ALA A 236 9.40 10.09 -27.59
N THR A 237 8.78 10.48 -26.48
CA THR A 237 8.92 9.79 -25.19
C THR A 237 7.82 8.73 -25.03
N PRO A 238 8.01 7.69 -24.21
CA PRO A 238 6.94 6.71 -23.97
C PRO A 238 5.62 7.36 -23.56
N SER A 239 5.66 8.39 -22.71
CA SER A 239 4.46 9.12 -22.30
C SER A 239 3.81 9.88 -23.46
N SER A 240 4.59 10.50 -24.34
CA SER A 240 4.04 11.24 -25.48
C SER A 240 3.44 10.32 -26.54
N VAL A 241 4.05 9.16 -26.77
CA VAL A 241 3.52 8.14 -27.67
C VAL A 241 2.18 7.63 -27.17
N TYR A 242 2.13 7.16 -25.91
CA TYR A 242 0.90 6.69 -25.28
C TYR A 242 -0.22 7.72 -25.35
N ASN A 243 0.07 8.97 -24.95
CA ASN A 243 -0.94 10.04 -24.95
C ASN A 243 -1.48 10.30 -26.36
N ASN A 244 -0.63 10.26 -27.41
CA ASN A 244 -1.06 10.43 -28.79
C ASN A 244 -1.94 9.26 -29.26
N GLU A 245 -1.51 8.02 -29.00
CA GLU A 245 -2.23 6.80 -29.40
C GLU A 245 -3.60 6.69 -28.73
N HIS A 246 -3.67 7.12 -27.47
CA HIS A 246 -4.91 7.10 -26.68
C HIS A 246 -5.66 8.44 -26.65
N GLY A 247 -5.25 9.44 -27.44
CA GLY A 247 -5.94 10.73 -27.57
C GLY A 247 -6.04 11.53 -26.28
N PHE A 248 -4.98 11.52 -25.46
CA PHE A 248 -4.84 12.37 -24.29
C PHE A 248 -4.06 13.64 -24.60
N PRO A 249 -4.42 14.80 -24.01
CA PRO A 249 -3.59 16.00 -24.08
C PRO A 249 -2.20 15.76 -23.49
N GLN A 250 -1.16 16.41 -24.06
CA GLN A 250 0.22 16.24 -23.59
C GLN A 250 0.55 17.01 -22.32
N ASN A 251 -0.15 18.11 -22.05
CA ASN A 251 0.20 19.06 -21.01
C ASN A 251 -0.73 19.08 -19.79
N HIS A 252 -1.88 18.43 -19.87
CA HIS A 252 -2.84 18.32 -18.76
C HIS A 252 -3.80 17.16 -18.99
N TYR A 253 -4.32 16.57 -17.92
CA TYR A 253 -5.46 15.65 -17.92
C TYR A 253 -5.98 15.42 -16.51
N ALA A 254 -7.16 14.86 -16.43
CA ALA A 254 -7.80 14.47 -15.20
C ALA A 254 -8.38 13.05 -15.28
N ALA A 255 -8.44 12.40 -14.12
CA ALA A 255 -9.13 11.14 -13.92
C ALA A 255 -10.04 11.29 -12.69
N ASP A 256 -11.27 11.73 -12.94
CA ASP A 256 -12.22 12.16 -11.91
C ASP A 256 -13.45 11.29 -11.93
N GLY A 257 -13.91 10.82 -10.76
CA GLY A 257 -15.05 9.92 -10.73
C GLY A 257 -15.46 9.45 -9.35
N PHE A 258 -16.31 8.45 -9.35
CA PHE A 258 -16.91 7.85 -8.17
C PHE A 258 -16.20 6.58 -7.76
N LEU A 259 -16.24 6.31 -6.46
CA LEU A 259 -15.69 5.11 -5.83
C LEU A 259 -16.81 4.32 -5.17
N PHE A 260 -16.78 3.00 -5.33
CA PHE A 260 -17.64 2.08 -4.60
C PHE A 260 -16.77 0.94 -4.08
N ASN A 261 -16.80 0.71 -2.77
CA ASN A 261 -15.89 -0.23 -2.12
C ASN A 261 -16.62 -1.16 -1.15
N VAL A 262 -16.08 -2.35 -0.99
CA VAL A 262 -16.41 -3.26 0.09
C VAL A 262 -15.13 -3.53 0.86
N ALA A 263 -15.13 -3.31 2.17
CA ALA A 263 -13.97 -3.52 3.02
C ALA A 263 -14.32 -4.45 4.20
N TYR A 264 -13.36 -5.30 4.58
CA TYR A 264 -13.46 -6.16 5.75
C TYR A 264 -12.17 -6.07 6.56
N THR A 265 -12.28 -5.85 7.88
CA THR A 265 -11.08 -5.74 8.72
C THR A 265 -11.27 -6.38 10.08
N THR A 266 -10.35 -7.28 10.41
CA THR A 266 -10.20 -7.88 11.74
C THR A 266 -8.82 -7.60 12.34
N ARG A 267 -8.09 -6.61 11.77
CA ARG A 267 -6.77 -6.21 12.27
C ARG A 267 -6.89 -5.69 13.71
N ASP A 268 -5.97 -6.12 14.55
CA ASP A 268 -5.87 -5.64 15.94
C ASP A 268 -5.34 -4.20 16.04
N ASN A 269 -4.60 -3.73 15.03
CA ASN A 269 -4.10 -2.36 14.93
C ASN A 269 -3.86 -1.96 13.46
N PRO A 270 -4.29 -0.77 12.99
CA PRO A 270 -4.09 -0.35 11.61
C PRO A 270 -2.65 0.09 11.29
N ASN A 271 -1.85 0.53 12.28
CA ASN A 271 -0.48 1.00 12.08
C ASN A 271 0.53 -0.15 12.05
N ARG A 272 0.36 -1.13 12.95
CA ARG A 272 1.21 -2.30 13.07
C ARG A 272 0.36 -3.47 13.55
N ALA A 273 -0.26 -4.16 12.62
CA ALA A 273 -1.04 -5.34 12.92
C ALA A 273 -0.15 -6.53 13.27
N TYR A 274 -0.52 -7.25 14.33
CA TYR A 274 0.10 -8.52 14.71
C TYR A 274 -0.75 -9.69 14.21
N LYS A 275 -2.04 -9.51 14.11
CA LYS A 275 -2.99 -10.53 13.65
C LYS A 275 -4.20 -9.92 12.95
N GLY A 276 -4.87 -10.76 12.18
CA GLY A 276 -6.11 -10.40 11.50
C GLY A 276 -5.97 -10.32 10.00
N VAL A 277 -7.02 -9.84 9.37
CA VAL A 277 -7.15 -9.66 7.92
C VAL A 277 -7.62 -8.25 7.63
N TYR A 278 -7.17 -7.70 6.54
CA TYR A 278 -7.76 -6.55 5.89
C TYR A 278 -8.03 -6.90 4.43
N PHE A 279 -9.19 -6.55 3.95
CA PHE A 279 -9.60 -6.66 2.56
C PHE A 279 -10.33 -5.40 2.17
N ASP A 280 -9.98 -4.81 1.03
CA ASP A 280 -10.72 -3.73 0.38
C ASP A 280 -10.77 -4.03 -1.11
N ALA A 281 -11.97 -4.14 -1.67
CA ALA A 281 -12.19 -4.24 -3.10
C ALA A 281 -13.05 -3.09 -3.56
N GLY A 282 -12.63 -2.42 -4.62
CA GLY A 282 -13.29 -1.22 -5.08
C GLY A 282 -13.37 -1.08 -6.58
N ILE A 283 -14.40 -0.37 -7.02
CA ILE A 283 -14.55 0.07 -8.41
C ILE A 283 -14.47 1.60 -8.43
N ARG A 284 -13.62 2.12 -9.31
CA ARG A 284 -13.56 3.55 -9.65
C ARG A 284 -14.14 3.74 -11.04
N ILE A 285 -15.10 4.64 -11.14
CA ILE A 285 -15.82 4.97 -12.38
C ILE A 285 -15.53 6.43 -12.70
N ASN A 286 -14.57 6.67 -13.59
CA ASN A 286 -14.22 8.01 -14.07
C ASN A 286 -15.19 8.42 -15.18
N GLN A 287 -15.67 9.68 -15.13
CA GLN A 287 -16.67 10.17 -16.07
C GLN A 287 -16.33 11.58 -16.55
N THR A 288 -16.47 11.83 -17.85
CA THR A 288 -16.16 13.12 -18.46
C THR A 288 -17.04 14.25 -17.93
N TRP A 289 -18.29 13.96 -17.60
CA TRP A 289 -19.19 14.97 -17.02
C TRP A 289 -18.86 15.35 -15.56
N VAL A 290 -17.97 14.59 -14.87
CA VAL A 290 -17.44 14.93 -13.54
C VAL A 290 -16.14 15.73 -13.65
N GLY A 291 -15.51 15.75 -14.82
CA GLY A 291 -14.22 16.42 -15.04
C GLY A 291 -13.12 15.53 -15.59
N SER A 292 -13.33 14.22 -15.68
CA SER A 292 -12.34 13.29 -16.24
C SER A 292 -12.10 13.57 -17.74
N THR A 293 -10.87 13.48 -18.18
CA THR A 293 -10.52 13.62 -19.61
C THR A 293 -11.18 12.55 -20.47
N LYS A 294 -11.28 11.32 -19.95
CA LYS A 294 -11.96 10.19 -20.61
C LYS A 294 -12.72 9.34 -19.59
N ASN A 295 -13.71 8.61 -20.09
CA ASN A 295 -14.45 7.64 -19.28
C ASN A 295 -13.58 6.38 -19.07
N SER A 296 -13.57 5.86 -17.85
CA SER A 296 -12.91 4.60 -17.54
C SER A 296 -13.52 3.92 -16.31
N VAL A 297 -13.33 2.61 -16.24
CA VAL A 297 -13.69 1.80 -15.06
C VAL A 297 -12.44 1.02 -14.64
N GLN A 298 -12.03 1.24 -13.38
CA GLN A 298 -10.92 0.52 -12.75
C GLN A 298 -11.44 -0.33 -11.59
N PHE A 299 -10.92 -1.53 -11.46
CA PHE A 299 -11.11 -2.39 -10.29
C PHE A 299 -9.83 -2.41 -9.47
N THR A 300 -9.94 -2.28 -8.15
CA THR A 300 -8.81 -2.30 -7.23
C THR A 300 -9.02 -3.33 -6.14
N THR A 301 -7.94 -3.95 -5.68
CA THR A 301 -7.92 -4.89 -4.56
C THR A 301 -6.77 -4.58 -3.61
N ASP A 302 -7.03 -4.71 -2.31
CA ASP A 302 -6.02 -4.63 -1.25
C ASP A 302 -6.33 -5.73 -0.22
N LEU A 303 -5.54 -6.79 -0.23
CA LEU A 303 -5.68 -7.93 0.68
C LEU A 303 -4.44 -8.02 1.56
N ARG A 304 -4.65 -8.04 2.89
CA ARG A 304 -3.58 -8.15 3.87
C ARG A 304 -3.92 -9.21 4.91
N LYS A 305 -2.94 -10.06 5.25
CA LYS A 305 -3.05 -11.08 6.29
C LYS A 305 -1.89 -10.98 7.24
N TYR A 306 -2.18 -11.05 8.53
CA TYR A 306 -1.19 -10.98 9.59
C TYR A 306 -1.35 -12.18 10.51
N VAL A 307 -0.24 -12.89 10.76
CA VAL A 307 -0.19 -14.08 11.62
C VAL A 307 0.90 -13.87 12.65
N SER A 308 0.52 -13.71 13.91
CA SER A 308 1.46 -13.75 15.01
C SER A 308 1.99 -15.17 15.19
N LEU A 309 3.29 -15.33 15.23
CA LEU A 309 3.96 -16.62 15.33
C LEU A 309 4.30 -17.00 16.79
N SER A 310 4.05 -16.08 17.75
CA SER A 310 4.39 -16.31 19.15
C SER A 310 3.38 -15.65 20.07
N ASP A 311 2.89 -16.38 21.06
CA ASP A 311 2.02 -15.84 22.11
C ASP A 311 2.81 -14.98 23.14
N ILE A 312 4.10 -15.26 23.31
CA ILE A 312 4.99 -14.52 24.23
C ILE A 312 5.49 -13.22 23.60
N ALA A 313 5.79 -13.24 22.31
CA ALA A 313 6.25 -12.09 21.53
C ALA A 313 5.31 -11.90 20.31
N PRO A 314 4.08 -11.39 20.52
CA PRO A 314 3.05 -11.29 19.49
C PRO A 314 3.44 -10.40 18.31
N GLU A 315 4.45 -9.56 18.45
CA GLU A 315 5.08 -8.76 17.41
C GLU A 315 5.95 -9.57 16.44
N THR A 316 6.20 -10.86 16.72
CA THR A 316 6.80 -11.79 15.75
C THR A 316 5.70 -12.21 14.78
N VAL A 317 5.71 -11.61 13.60
CA VAL A 317 4.59 -11.67 12.65
C VAL A 317 5.08 -12.12 11.28
N LEU A 318 4.33 -13.02 10.68
CA LEU A 318 4.36 -13.23 9.24
C LEU A 318 3.19 -12.47 8.62
N ALA A 319 3.50 -11.51 7.75
CA ALA A 319 2.54 -10.66 7.10
C ALA A 319 2.56 -10.85 5.58
N PHE A 320 1.38 -10.83 4.96
CA PHE A 320 1.20 -10.94 3.53
C PHE A 320 0.35 -9.78 3.03
N TRP A 321 0.72 -9.25 1.89
CA TRP A 321 0.01 -8.19 1.19
C TRP A 321 -0.11 -8.54 -0.30
N ASN A 322 -1.30 -8.38 -0.85
CA ASN A 322 -1.53 -8.37 -2.28
C ASN A 322 -2.33 -7.12 -2.63
N TRP A 323 -1.78 -6.31 -3.50
CA TRP A 323 -2.43 -5.12 -4.03
C TRP A 323 -2.51 -5.21 -5.55
N GLY A 324 -3.67 -4.85 -6.09
CA GLY A 324 -3.89 -4.85 -7.52
C GLY A 324 -4.76 -3.70 -8.00
N SER A 325 -4.51 -3.26 -9.23
CA SER A 325 -5.35 -2.28 -9.92
C SER A 325 -5.45 -2.65 -11.39
N TYR A 326 -6.66 -2.67 -11.92
CA TYR A 326 -6.98 -3.24 -13.21
C TYR A 326 -7.95 -2.33 -13.94
N LEU A 327 -7.57 -1.85 -15.12
CA LEU A 327 -8.48 -1.19 -16.05
C LEU A 327 -9.43 -2.22 -16.64
N VAL A 328 -10.73 -2.04 -16.41
CA VAL A 328 -11.80 -2.94 -16.87
C VAL A 328 -12.34 -2.47 -18.21
N SER A 329 -12.50 -1.14 -18.37
CA SER A 329 -13.00 -0.54 -19.62
C SER A 329 -12.61 0.93 -19.72
N GLY A 330 -12.62 1.45 -20.94
CA GLY A 330 -12.23 2.83 -21.23
C GLY A 330 -10.71 3.01 -21.23
N GLU A 331 -10.26 4.23 -21.01
CA GLU A 331 -8.84 4.61 -21.05
C GLU A 331 -8.50 5.54 -19.90
N ILE A 332 -7.27 5.44 -19.40
CA ILE A 332 -6.74 6.28 -18.32
C ILE A 332 -5.43 6.95 -18.76
N PRO A 333 -5.14 8.17 -18.25
CA PRO A 333 -3.93 8.89 -18.65
C PRO A 333 -2.65 8.16 -18.23
N TYR A 334 -1.57 8.37 -18.95
CA TYR A 334 -0.28 7.69 -18.77
C TYR A 334 0.27 7.70 -17.35
N LEU A 335 0.27 8.86 -16.66
CA LEU A 335 0.79 8.96 -15.30
C LEU A 335 -0.18 8.42 -14.24
N GLU A 336 -1.43 8.10 -14.61
CA GLU A 336 -2.43 7.51 -13.72
C GLU A 336 -2.58 5.98 -13.93
N LEU A 337 -1.80 5.40 -14.84
CA LEU A 337 -1.73 3.96 -15.03
C LEU A 337 -1.35 3.22 -13.75
N PRO A 338 -1.97 2.06 -13.47
CA PRO A 338 -1.52 1.16 -12.41
C PRO A 338 -0.04 0.80 -12.53
N GLY A 339 0.66 0.75 -11.40
CA GLY A 339 2.10 0.45 -11.42
C GLY A 339 2.74 0.46 -10.04
N THR A 340 4.04 0.30 -10.02
CA THR A 340 4.88 0.34 -8.82
C THR A 340 4.61 1.63 -8.02
N ALA A 341 4.34 1.49 -6.72
CA ALA A 341 4.04 2.59 -5.80
C ALA A 341 2.84 3.46 -6.22
N ARG A 342 1.81 2.85 -6.84
CA ARG A 342 0.54 3.50 -7.18
C ARG A 342 -0.63 3.05 -6.28
N ASP A 343 -0.34 2.29 -5.23
CA ASP A 343 -1.26 2.06 -4.12
C ASP A 343 -1.56 3.36 -3.35
N GLY A 344 -2.61 3.38 -2.55
CA GLY A 344 -3.05 4.59 -1.83
C GLY A 344 -2.02 5.17 -0.84
N SER A 345 -0.98 4.40 -0.49
CA SER A 345 0.10 4.78 0.42
C SER A 345 1.45 4.98 -0.27
N PHE A 346 1.55 4.74 -1.57
CA PHE A 346 2.77 4.82 -2.38
C PHE A 346 3.89 3.90 -1.88
N ARG A 347 3.56 2.65 -1.50
CA ARG A 347 4.48 1.72 -0.83
C ARG A 347 4.66 0.38 -1.53
N SER A 348 3.79 0.03 -2.49
CA SER A 348 3.92 -1.21 -3.25
C SER A 348 5.22 -1.25 -4.05
N GLY A 349 5.82 -2.43 -4.16
CA GLY A 349 7.00 -2.65 -4.98
C GLY A 349 8.30 -2.07 -4.43
N ARG A 350 8.54 -2.20 -3.13
CA ARG A 350 9.82 -1.82 -2.52
C ARG A 350 11.00 -2.43 -3.27
N GLY A 351 12.07 -1.65 -3.45
CA GLY A 351 13.23 -2.01 -4.26
C GLY A 351 13.23 -1.38 -5.65
N TYR A 352 12.10 -0.81 -6.07
CA TYR A 352 11.96 -0.13 -7.34
C TYR A 352 11.55 1.34 -7.18
N THR A 353 11.87 2.13 -8.18
CA THR A 353 11.41 3.51 -8.32
C THR A 353 9.90 3.53 -8.57
N SER A 354 9.22 4.56 -8.07
CA SER A 354 7.79 4.74 -8.38
C SER A 354 7.54 4.72 -9.88
N GLN A 355 6.49 4.02 -10.30
CA GLN A 355 6.11 3.79 -11.69
C GLN A 355 7.18 3.13 -12.57
N TYR A 356 8.12 2.38 -11.96
CA TYR A 356 9.13 1.65 -12.72
C TYR A 356 8.51 0.60 -13.64
N PHE A 357 7.54 -0.14 -13.13
CA PHE A 357 6.66 -1.01 -13.90
C PHE A 357 5.25 -0.43 -13.89
N LYS A 358 4.59 -0.41 -15.02
CA LYS A 358 3.22 0.06 -15.16
C LYS A 358 2.54 -0.57 -16.36
N GLY A 359 1.22 -0.66 -16.30
CA GLY A 359 0.37 -1.13 -17.38
C GLY A 359 -1.07 -0.76 -17.11
N THR A 360 -1.99 -1.18 -17.95
CA THR A 360 -3.43 -1.04 -17.69
C THR A 360 -3.89 -1.99 -16.57
N GLN A 361 -3.07 -3.00 -16.26
CA GLN A 361 -3.26 -3.95 -15.17
C GLN A 361 -1.94 -4.15 -14.43
N PHE A 362 -1.98 -4.10 -13.11
CA PHE A 362 -0.82 -4.26 -12.25
C PHE A 362 -1.20 -5.01 -10.98
N ASN A 363 -0.29 -5.87 -10.51
CA ASN A 363 -0.40 -6.55 -9.23
C ASN A 363 0.96 -6.62 -8.53
N ASP A 364 0.96 -6.40 -7.23
CA ASP A 364 2.10 -6.56 -6.33
C ASP A 364 1.72 -7.50 -5.19
N THR A 365 2.56 -8.50 -4.95
CA THR A 365 2.40 -9.44 -3.83
C THR A 365 3.65 -9.38 -2.99
N GLU A 366 3.49 -9.14 -1.70
CA GLU A 366 4.58 -8.98 -0.76
C GLU A 366 4.38 -9.86 0.48
N ALA A 367 5.48 -10.41 0.99
CA ALA A 367 5.54 -11.11 2.28
C ALA A 367 6.59 -10.47 3.16
N GLU A 368 6.30 -10.31 4.46
CA GLU A 368 7.20 -9.79 5.47
C GLU A 368 7.29 -10.71 6.68
N PHE A 369 8.50 -10.93 7.16
CA PHE A 369 8.76 -11.48 8.48
C PHE A 369 9.24 -10.35 9.40
N ARG A 370 8.48 -10.07 10.45
CA ARG A 370 8.73 -9.04 11.47
C ARG A 370 9.10 -9.71 12.78
N PHE A 371 10.16 -9.23 13.44
CA PHE A 371 10.65 -9.82 14.68
C PHE A 371 11.23 -8.77 15.62
N PRO A 372 11.08 -8.93 16.95
CA PRO A 372 11.72 -8.07 17.93
C PRO A 372 13.24 -8.31 17.96
N ILE A 373 14.03 -7.25 18.12
CA ILE A 373 15.48 -7.31 18.35
C ILE A 373 15.76 -7.08 19.83
N THR A 374 15.09 -6.11 20.44
CA THR A 374 15.28 -5.79 21.86
C THR A 374 14.11 -6.29 22.71
N ALA A 375 14.40 -6.74 23.93
CA ALA A 375 13.38 -7.25 24.85
C ALA A 375 12.32 -6.19 25.24
N ASN A 376 12.71 -4.92 25.29
CA ASN A 376 11.80 -3.80 25.55
C ASN A 376 11.02 -3.33 24.30
N LYS A 377 11.16 -4.05 23.16
CA LYS A 377 10.48 -3.81 21.88
C LYS A 377 10.80 -2.46 21.21
N PHE A 378 11.81 -1.74 21.71
CA PHE A 378 12.23 -0.47 21.13
C PHE A 378 12.74 -0.66 19.71
N LEU A 379 13.54 -1.70 19.46
CA LEU A 379 14.08 -2.04 18.17
C LEU A 379 13.53 -3.38 17.67
N SER A 380 13.06 -3.41 16.44
CA SER A 380 12.59 -4.61 15.73
C SER A 380 13.19 -4.66 14.35
N GLY A 381 13.23 -5.86 13.77
CA GLY A 381 13.68 -6.11 12.41
C GLY A 381 12.55 -6.56 11.49
N VAL A 382 12.77 -6.40 10.19
CA VAL A 382 11.93 -6.95 9.13
C VAL A 382 12.79 -7.50 8.00
N ALA A 383 12.39 -8.64 7.44
CA ALA A 383 12.86 -9.14 6.15
C ALA A 383 11.65 -9.30 5.24
N PHE A 384 11.77 -8.94 3.97
CA PHE A 384 10.64 -8.95 3.04
C PHE A 384 11.05 -9.34 1.62
N GLY A 385 10.06 -9.85 0.89
CA GLY A 385 10.16 -10.12 -0.53
C GLY A 385 8.84 -9.82 -1.23
N SER A 386 8.92 -9.32 -2.46
CA SER A 386 7.78 -8.99 -3.29
C SER A 386 7.92 -9.52 -4.71
N LEU A 387 6.78 -9.68 -5.37
CA LEU A 387 6.67 -10.04 -6.78
C LEU A 387 5.68 -9.09 -7.45
N GLN A 388 6.16 -8.34 -8.43
CA GLN A 388 5.34 -7.44 -9.24
C GLN A 388 5.07 -8.02 -10.61
N THR A 389 3.89 -7.75 -11.16
CA THR A 389 3.50 -8.12 -12.51
C THR A 389 2.62 -7.03 -13.14
N ALA A 390 2.79 -6.79 -14.40
CA ALA A 390 1.99 -5.85 -15.19
C ALA A 390 1.78 -6.40 -16.60
N ASN A 391 0.71 -5.97 -17.25
CA ASN A 391 0.56 -6.16 -18.69
C ASN A 391 1.25 -5.02 -19.46
N ASP A 392 1.43 -5.22 -20.75
CA ASP A 392 1.83 -4.17 -21.70
C ASP A 392 0.94 -4.20 -22.95
N GLU A 393 1.15 -3.23 -23.83
CA GLU A 393 0.44 -3.13 -25.11
C GLU A 393 1.05 -4.01 -26.22
N HIS A 394 2.17 -4.67 -25.92
CA HIS A 394 2.93 -5.51 -26.87
C HIS A 394 2.71 -7.01 -26.67
N GLY A 395 1.63 -7.38 -25.96
CA GLY A 395 1.18 -8.76 -25.81
C GLY A 395 1.59 -9.46 -24.51
N THR A 396 2.30 -8.79 -23.59
CA THR A 396 2.51 -9.33 -22.24
C THR A 396 1.22 -9.25 -21.43
N LYS A 397 0.77 -10.38 -20.92
CA LYS A 397 -0.42 -10.46 -20.07
C LYS A 397 -0.03 -10.34 -18.60
N LEU A 398 -0.97 -9.87 -17.78
CA LEU A 398 -0.84 -9.92 -16.34
C LEU A 398 -0.56 -11.37 -15.87
N PHE A 399 0.31 -11.54 -14.87
CA PHE A 399 0.79 -12.83 -14.35
C PHE A 399 1.63 -13.68 -15.30
N GLN A 400 2.02 -13.15 -16.44
CA GLN A 400 2.91 -13.83 -17.36
C GLN A 400 4.39 -13.65 -16.99
N VAL A 401 4.75 -12.48 -16.51
CA VAL A 401 6.12 -12.13 -16.10
C VAL A 401 6.08 -11.54 -14.70
N PHE A 402 7.02 -11.94 -13.85
CA PHE A 402 7.17 -11.44 -12.49
C PHE A 402 8.55 -10.82 -12.28
N GLN A 403 8.57 -9.70 -11.56
CA GLN A 403 9.81 -9.03 -11.17
C GLN A 403 9.92 -9.03 -9.64
N PRO A 404 10.96 -9.68 -9.08
CA PRO A 404 11.17 -9.75 -7.65
C PRO A 404 11.75 -8.45 -7.09
N GLY A 405 11.30 -8.10 -5.89
CA GLY A 405 11.94 -7.14 -5.00
C GLY A 405 12.19 -7.80 -3.65
N TYR A 406 13.25 -7.45 -2.94
CA TYR A 406 13.53 -8.00 -1.61
C TYR A 406 14.37 -7.03 -0.78
N GLY A 407 14.35 -7.22 0.53
CA GLY A 407 15.14 -6.38 1.41
C GLY A 407 14.97 -6.72 2.87
N ALA A 408 15.60 -5.88 3.68
CA ALA A 408 15.50 -5.93 5.12
C ALA A 408 15.43 -4.52 5.70
N GLY A 409 14.96 -4.41 6.94
CA GLY A 409 14.84 -3.11 7.57
C GLY A 409 14.80 -3.17 9.08
N LEU A 410 14.92 -1.98 9.66
CA LEU A 410 14.81 -1.74 11.09
C LEU A 410 13.54 -0.96 11.42
N ARG A 411 13.02 -1.20 12.60
CA ARG A 411 11.87 -0.51 13.17
C ARG A 411 12.23 0.03 14.53
N VAL A 412 12.08 1.33 14.71
CA VAL A 412 12.20 1.97 16.02
C VAL A 412 10.80 2.31 16.52
N LEU A 413 10.42 1.81 17.68
CA LEU A 413 9.11 2.09 18.27
C LEU A 413 9.04 3.56 18.67
N PHE A 414 8.25 4.32 17.91
CA PHE A 414 8.12 5.76 18.10
C PHE A 414 7.05 6.11 19.10
N ASN A 415 5.90 5.41 19.06
CA ASN A 415 4.80 5.57 20.02
C ASN A 415 4.19 4.21 20.35
N LYS A 416 4.37 3.74 21.57
CA LYS A 416 3.87 2.43 22.05
C LYS A 416 2.33 2.36 22.13
N ALA A 417 1.66 3.47 22.40
CA ALA A 417 0.19 3.50 22.55
C ALA A 417 -0.52 3.28 21.20
N THR A 418 0.04 3.79 20.11
CA THR A 418 -0.49 3.66 18.74
C THR A 418 0.23 2.61 17.90
N ARG A 419 1.30 1.99 18.44
CA ARG A 419 2.24 1.11 17.73
C ARG A 419 2.84 1.78 16.49
N THR A 420 3.07 3.09 16.56
CA THR A 420 3.73 3.83 15.48
C THR A 420 5.22 3.54 15.49
N ASN A 421 5.77 3.11 14.37
CA ASN A 421 7.19 2.87 14.18
C ASN A 421 7.80 3.87 13.20
N LEU A 422 9.06 4.20 13.42
CA LEU A 422 9.94 4.70 12.37
C LEU A 422 10.54 3.47 11.66
N ALA A 423 10.28 3.35 10.37
CA ALA A 423 10.71 2.24 9.54
C ALA A 423 11.84 2.70 8.61
N LEU A 424 12.96 2.00 8.63
CA LEU A 424 14.09 2.20 7.73
C LEU A 424 14.35 0.88 7.00
N ASP A 425 14.02 0.81 5.72
CA ASP A 425 14.21 -0.34 4.87
C ASP A 425 15.32 -0.07 3.85
N TYR A 426 16.11 -1.10 3.56
CA TYR A 426 16.96 -1.14 2.38
C TYR A 426 16.48 -2.26 1.48
N ALA A 427 16.18 -1.94 0.24
CA ALA A 427 15.57 -2.85 -0.70
C ALA A 427 16.34 -2.91 -2.02
N PHE A 428 16.27 -4.07 -2.65
CA PHE A 428 16.85 -4.40 -3.94
C PHE A 428 15.76 -4.84 -4.90
N GLY A 429 15.90 -4.43 -6.16
CA GLY A 429 15.13 -4.90 -7.31
C GLY A 429 16.06 -5.33 -8.43
N ARG A 430 15.49 -5.84 -9.52
CA ARG A 430 16.26 -6.11 -10.76
C ARG A 430 16.65 -4.81 -11.47
N PHE A 431 17.48 -4.93 -12.49
CA PHE A 431 17.93 -3.82 -13.35
C PHE A 431 18.66 -2.70 -12.59
N GLY A 432 19.44 -3.08 -11.57
CA GLY A 432 20.22 -2.13 -10.77
C GLY A 432 19.39 -1.29 -9.78
N ASN A 433 18.10 -1.56 -9.63
CA ASN A 433 17.27 -0.86 -8.66
C ASN A 433 17.63 -1.24 -7.23
N LYS A 434 17.82 -0.24 -6.40
CA LYS A 434 18.04 -0.35 -4.95
C LYS A 434 17.79 0.98 -4.28
N GLY A 435 17.48 0.97 -2.99
CA GLY A 435 17.31 2.24 -2.27
C GLY A 435 16.94 2.08 -0.81
N PHE A 436 17.08 3.20 -0.09
CA PHE A 436 16.58 3.35 1.27
C PHE A 436 15.16 3.91 1.25
N PHE A 437 14.33 3.38 2.13
CA PHE A 437 12.95 3.81 2.32
C PHE A 437 12.73 4.12 3.79
N LEU A 438 12.53 5.39 4.12
CA LEU A 438 12.22 5.84 5.46
C LEU A 438 10.73 6.16 5.55
N ASN A 439 10.03 5.53 6.46
CA ASN A 439 8.60 5.70 6.65
C ASN A 439 8.20 5.76 8.13
N LEU A 440 7.05 6.36 8.42
CA LEU A 440 6.33 6.10 9.65
C LEU A 440 5.30 5.00 9.41
N ASN A 441 5.19 4.07 10.37
CA ASN A 441 4.42 2.82 10.31
C ASN A 441 5.01 1.77 9.37
N GLU A 442 4.37 0.60 9.38
CA GLU A 442 4.75 -0.49 8.48
C GLU A 442 4.32 -0.19 7.04
N SER A 443 4.85 -0.94 6.07
CA SER A 443 4.49 -0.77 4.66
C SER A 443 3.03 -1.12 4.42
N PHE A 444 2.51 -2.13 5.15
CA PHE A 444 1.12 -2.54 5.07
C PHE A 444 0.63 -3.15 6.38
#